data_59421b63b5a20d9c334e214da40e2d8a
#
_entry.id   59421b63b5a20d9c334e214da40e2d8a
#
_cell.length_a   1.000
_cell.length_b   1.000
_cell.length_c   1.000
_cell.angle_alpha   90.00
_cell.angle_beta   90.00
_cell.angle_gamma   90.00
#
_symmetry.space_group_name_H-M   'P 1'
#
loop_
_entity.id
_entity.type
_entity.pdbx_description
1 polymer ?
#
loop_
_entity_poly.entity_id
_entity_poly.type
_entity_poly.pdbx_seq_one_letter_code
_entity_poly.pdbx_strand_id
1 'polypeptide(L)'
;MHFKLIIAFVEDRSTDAVMQAAREAGATGCTVINNARGEGIEENKTFFGLTLSSQRDVVLLLVEEHLSRHILEHIGEVGEFDAKPGTGIAIMIDVEDAVGIVHQAQELEEILEENL
;
A
#
# COMPACT_ATOMS: atom_id res chain seq x y z
N MET A 1 12.24 16.18 4.57
CA MET A 1 11.00 15.42 4.38
C MET A 1 11.22 13.97 4.74
N HIS A 2 10.34 13.40 5.52
CA HIS A 2 10.47 12.03 5.99
C HIS A 2 9.46 11.13 5.30
N PHE A 3 9.88 9.91 4.96
CA PHE A 3 9.05 8.97 4.21
C PHE A 3 8.75 7.71 5.00
N LYS A 4 7.63 7.11 4.66
CA LYS A 4 7.21 5.79 5.10
C LYS A 4 7.07 4.90 3.87
N LEU A 5 7.26 3.61 4.06
CA LEU A 5 6.99 2.61 3.02
C LEU A 5 5.73 1.84 3.42
N ILE A 6 4.74 1.88 2.56
CA ILE A 6 3.55 1.05 2.72
C ILE A 6 3.71 -0.16 1.81
N ILE A 7 3.52 -1.34 2.38
CA ILE A 7 3.55 -2.60 1.64
C ILE A 7 2.17 -3.23 1.81
N ALA A 8 1.46 -3.41 0.71
CA ALA A 8 0.14 -4.01 0.73
C ALA A 8 0.14 -5.32 -0.05
N PHE A 9 -0.38 -6.38 0.57
CA PHE A 9 -0.59 -7.67 -0.06
C PHE A 9 -2.08 -7.75 -0.37
N VAL A 10 -2.43 -7.78 -1.64
CA VAL A 10 -3.84 -7.67 -2.06
C VAL A 10 -4.22 -8.78 -3.02
N GLU A 11 -5.51 -9.09 -3.08
CA GLU A 11 -6.02 -9.93 -4.15
C GLU A 11 -5.83 -9.19 -5.48
N ASP A 12 -5.44 -9.92 -6.53
CA ASP A 12 -5.14 -9.30 -7.82
C ASP A 12 -6.31 -8.51 -8.40
N ARG A 13 -7.54 -8.94 -8.13
CA ARG A 13 -8.75 -8.21 -8.56
C ARG A 13 -8.95 -6.86 -7.88
N SER A 14 -8.27 -6.62 -6.76
CA SER A 14 -8.40 -5.38 -5.99
C SER A 14 -7.25 -4.39 -6.21
N THR A 15 -6.22 -4.79 -6.94
CA THR A 15 -5.00 -4.01 -7.10
C THR A 15 -5.27 -2.62 -7.68
N ASP A 16 -6.04 -2.55 -8.75
CA ASP A 16 -6.31 -1.26 -9.40
C ASP A 16 -7.08 -0.30 -8.49
N ALA A 17 -8.07 -0.83 -7.76
CA ALA A 17 -8.84 -0.02 -6.81
C ALA A 17 -7.96 0.50 -5.67
N VAL A 18 -7.06 -0.34 -5.16
CA VAL A 18 -6.12 0.05 -4.11
C VAL A 18 -5.15 1.11 -4.61
N MET A 19 -4.61 0.95 -5.81
CA MET A 19 -3.74 1.94 -6.43
C MET A 19 -4.43 3.29 -6.60
N GLN A 20 -5.67 3.27 -7.07
CA GLN A 20 -6.46 4.49 -7.24
C GLN A 20 -6.73 5.17 -5.90
N ALA A 21 -7.09 4.40 -4.89
CA ALA A 21 -7.31 4.91 -3.53
C ALA A 21 -6.03 5.56 -2.97
N ALA A 22 -4.88 4.94 -3.20
CA ALA A 22 -3.61 5.50 -2.76
C ALA A 22 -3.35 6.86 -3.41
N ARG A 23 -3.58 6.97 -4.72
CA ARG A 23 -3.42 8.24 -5.44
C ARG A 23 -4.36 9.31 -4.91
N GLU A 24 -5.61 8.99 -4.71
CA GLU A 24 -6.61 9.92 -4.17
C GLU A 24 -6.21 10.45 -2.80
N ALA A 25 -5.54 9.63 -2.00
CA ALA A 25 -5.10 10.00 -0.67
C ALA A 25 -3.75 10.72 -0.63
N GLY A 26 -3.09 10.87 -1.78
CA GLY A 26 -1.86 11.68 -1.88
C GLY A 26 -0.59 10.91 -2.22
N ALA A 27 -0.68 9.64 -2.57
CA ALA A 27 0.49 8.90 -3.03
C ALA A 27 0.91 9.40 -4.41
N THR A 28 2.21 9.65 -4.59
CA THR A 28 2.75 10.18 -5.85
C THR A 28 3.17 9.09 -6.83
N GLY A 29 3.27 7.87 -6.37
CA GLY A 29 3.61 6.75 -7.22
C GLY A 29 3.44 5.43 -6.51
N CYS A 30 3.47 4.37 -7.29
CA CYS A 30 3.25 3.04 -6.75
C CYS A 30 3.96 2.01 -7.63
N THR A 31 4.54 1.01 -6.99
CA THR A 31 5.14 -0.13 -7.68
C THR A 31 4.33 -1.37 -7.35
N VAL A 32 4.01 -2.15 -8.38
CA VAL A 32 3.25 -3.38 -8.21
C VAL A 32 4.12 -4.56 -8.62
N ILE A 33 4.19 -5.56 -7.75
CA ILE A 33 4.80 -6.84 -8.06
C ILE A 33 3.66 -7.83 -8.23
N ASN A 34 3.47 -8.30 -9.45
CA ASN A 34 2.39 -9.21 -9.78
C ASN A 34 2.76 -10.66 -9.44
N ASN A 35 1.74 -11.48 -9.25
CA ASN A 35 1.87 -12.93 -9.11
C ASN A 35 2.70 -13.36 -7.91
N ALA A 36 2.56 -12.64 -6.81
CA ALA A 36 3.16 -13.05 -5.55
C ALA A 36 2.39 -14.25 -4.98
N ARG A 37 3.11 -15.12 -4.29
CA ARG A 37 2.53 -16.30 -3.67
C ARG A 37 2.82 -16.28 -2.19
N GLY A 38 1.77 -16.39 -1.39
CA GLY A 38 1.90 -16.53 0.05
C GLY A 38 1.53 -17.93 0.48
N GLU A 39 2.20 -18.44 1.52
CA GLU A 39 1.86 -19.72 2.14
C GLU A 39 1.76 -19.51 3.65
N GLY A 40 0.66 -20.01 4.20
CA GLY A 40 0.48 -20.03 5.64
C GLY A 40 1.21 -21.21 6.27
N ILE A 41 1.22 -21.25 7.59
CA ILE A 41 1.84 -22.34 8.34
C ILE A 41 1.08 -23.64 8.12
N GLU A 42 -0.25 -23.57 8.01
CA GLU A 42 -1.11 -24.73 7.76
C GLU A 42 -1.43 -24.85 6.28
N GLU A 43 -1.32 -26.07 5.75
CA GLU A 43 -1.68 -26.33 4.36
C GLU A 43 -3.13 -25.96 4.06
N ASN A 44 -3.37 -25.41 2.88
CA ASN A 44 -4.69 -25.02 2.38
C ASN A 44 -5.41 -23.98 3.22
N LYS A 45 -4.66 -23.24 4.02
CA LYS A 45 -5.24 -22.19 4.86
C LYS A 45 -4.91 -20.81 4.30
N THR A 46 -4.14 -20.05 5.02
CA THR A 46 -3.92 -18.65 4.69
C THR A 46 -2.47 -18.24 4.95
N PHE A 47 -2.06 -17.19 4.24
CA PHE A 47 -0.86 -16.44 4.53
C PHE A 47 -1.29 -15.03 4.94
N PHE A 48 -1.05 -14.64 6.20
CA PHE A 48 -1.57 -13.37 6.74
C PHE A 48 -3.08 -13.19 6.53
N GLY A 49 -3.86 -14.28 6.62
CA GLY A 49 -5.29 -14.20 6.35
C GLY A 49 -5.69 -14.23 4.86
N LEU A 50 -4.72 -14.31 3.96
CA LEU A 50 -4.97 -14.37 2.52
C LEU A 50 -5.13 -15.80 2.04
N THR A 51 -6.08 -16.02 1.11
CA THR A 51 -6.35 -17.34 0.56
C THR A 51 -5.23 -17.81 -0.36
N LEU A 52 -4.69 -19.01 -0.12
CA LEU A 52 -3.57 -19.53 -0.90
C LEU A 52 -3.91 -19.81 -2.36
N SER A 53 -5.17 -20.08 -2.67
CA SER A 53 -5.61 -20.45 -4.01
C SER A 53 -5.67 -19.27 -4.99
N SER A 54 -5.61 -18.03 -4.51
CA SER A 54 -5.66 -16.87 -5.38
C SER A 54 -4.29 -16.23 -5.50
N GLN A 55 -4.07 -15.63 -6.66
CA GLN A 55 -2.87 -14.85 -6.89
C GLN A 55 -2.94 -13.54 -6.10
N ARG A 56 -1.79 -13.09 -5.66
CA ARG A 56 -1.63 -11.86 -4.90
C ARG A 56 -0.73 -10.90 -5.66
N ASP A 57 -1.02 -9.63 -5.50
CA ASP A 57 -0.11 -8.58 -5.91
C ASP A 57 0.47 -7.93 -4.65
N VAL A 58 1.71 -7.47 -4.77
CA VAL A 58 2.35 -6.66 -3.73
C VAL A 58 2.42 -5.23 -4.25
N VAL A 59 1.81 -4.32 -3.51
CA VAL A 59 1.80 -2.89 -3.85
C VAL A 59 2.75 -2.19 -2.89
N LEU A 60 3.72 -1.48 -3.45
CA LEU A 60 4.72 -0.74 -2.69
C LEU A 60 4.52 0.76 -2.92
N LEU A 61 4.37 1.50 -1.84
CA LEU A 61 4.14 2.94 -1.88
C LEU A 61 5.16 3.65 -0.99
N LEU A 62 5.99 4.49 -1.58
CA LEU A 62 6.84 5.39 -0.82
C LEU A 62 6.05 6.68 -0.62
N VAL A 63 5.69 6.98 0.63
CA VAL A 63 4.76 8.06 0.95
C VAL A 63 5.38 9.03 1.95
N GLU A 64 4.93 10.29 1.91
CA GLU A 64 5.37 11.29 2.86
C GLU A 64 4.71 11.02 4.22
N GLU A 65 5.45 11.22 5.31
CA GLU A 65 4.99 10.82 6.65
C GLU A 65 3.66 11.43 7.08
N HIS A 66 3.40 12.69 6.73
CA HIS A 66 2.17 13.37 7.14
C HIS A 66 0.93 12.85 6.41
N LEU A 67 1.13 12.27 5.23
CA LEU A 67 0.06 11.65 4.44
C LEU A 67 -0.05 10.15 4.67
N SER A 68 0.95 9.55 5.29
CA SER A 68 1.08 8.10 5.36
C SER A 68 -0.09 7.39 6.03
N ARG A 69 -0.53 7.92 7.17
CA ARG A 69 -1.64 7.32 7.91
C ARG A 69 -2.94 7.37 7.13
N HIS A 70 -3.22 8.52 6.51
CA HIS A 70 -4.41 8.69 5.68
C HIS A 70 -4.40 7.74 4.48
N ILE A 71 -3.24 7.59 3.82
CA ILE A 71 -3.11 6.66 2.69
C ILE A 71 -3.34 5.22 3.17
N LEU A 72 -2.70 4.82 4.27
CA LEU A 72 -2.85 3.47 4.81
C LEU A 72 -4.31 3.15 5.14
N GLU A 73 -4.98 4.04 5.83
CA GLU A 73 -6.38 3.86 6.21
C GLU A 73 -7.29 3.82 4.99
N HIS A 74 -7.04 4.69 4.01
CA HIS A 74 -7.88 4.76 2.81
C HIS A 74 -7.77 3.50 1.94
N ILE A 75 -6.55 3.01 1.73
CA ILE A 75 -6.39 1.75 0.97
C ILE A 75 -6.99 0.56 1.71
N GLY A 76 -6.88 0.53 3.02
CA GLY A 76 -7.48 -0.52 3.83
C GLY A 76 -8.99 -0.50 3.76
N GLU A 77 -9.59 0.68 3.74
CA GLU A 77 -11.03 0.86 3.62
C GLU A 77 -11.54 0.43 2.23
N VAL A 78 -10.91 0.93 1.18
CA VAL A 78 -11.29 0.60 -0.20
C VAL A 78 -11.08 -0.89 -0.50
N GLY A 79 -9.99 -1.47 -0.01
CA GLY A 79 -9.71 -2.90 -0.17
C GLY A 79 -10.50 -3.79 0.78
N GLU A 80 -11.20 -3.20 1.75
CA GLU A 80 -12.00 -3.91 2.75
C GLU A 80 -11.16 -4.88 3.60
N PHE A 81 -9.91 -4.50 3.89
CA PHE A 81 -8.94 -5.39 4.53
C PHE A 81 -9.39 -5.89 5.90
N ASP A 82 -9.94 -5.01 6.71
CA ASP A 82 -10.44 -5.38 8.03
C ASP A 82 -11.89 -5.89 8.01
N ALA A 83 -12.67 -5.47 7.03
CA ALA A 83 -14.09 -5.82 6.95
C ALA A 83 -14.32 -7.23 6.42
N LYS A 84 -13.48 -7.69 5.50
CA LYS A 84 -13.63 -9.01 4.87
C LYS A 84 -12.34 -9.81 4.97
N PRO A 85 -12.37 -11.00 5.62
CA PRO A 85 -11.18 -11.85 5.71
C PRO A 85 -10.63 -12.21 4.34
N GLY A 86 -9.31 -12.25 4.23
CA GLY A 86 -8.64 -12.70 3.02
C GLY A 86 -8.56 -11.68 1.88
N THR A 87 -8.96 -10.44 2.10
CA THR A 87 -8.91 -9.41 1.06
C THR A 87 -7.56 -8.72 0.95
N GLY A 88 -6.87 -8.57 2.05
CA GLY A 88 -5.54 -7.96 2.02
C GLY A 88 -5.01 -7.57 3.38
N ILE A 89 -3.74 -7.25 3.39
CA ILE A 89 -3.02 -6.70 4.55
C ILE A 89 -2.16 -5.57 4.04
N ALA A 90 -2.12 -4.47 4.76
CA ALA A 90 -1.18 -3.38 4.50
C ALA A 90 -0.40 -3.07 5.77
N ILE A 91 0.89 -2.93 5.62
CA ILE A 91 1.78 -2.53 6.70
C ILE A 91 2.52 -1.25 6.33
N MET A 92 2.96 -0.53 7.33
CA MET A 92 3.72 0.69 7.14
C MET A 92 4.99 0.62 7.96
N ILE A 93 6.11 0.87 7.31
CA ILE A 93 7.42 0.87 7.97
C ILE A 93 8.12 2.18 7.73
N ASP A 94 9.00 2.52 8.67
CA ASP A 94 9.77 3.74 8.59
C ASP A 94 10.90 3.60 7.56
N VAL A 95 11.17 4.68 6.82
CA VAL A 95 12.27 4.73 5.88
C VAL A 95 13.34 5.62 6.48
N GLU A 96 14.47 5.04 6.80
CA GLU A 96 15.56 5.78 7.42
C GLU A 96 16.10 6.88 6.50
N ASP A 97 16.29 6.54 5.22
CA ASP A 97 16.81 7.49 4.24
C ASP A 97 16.39 7.05 2.84
N ALA A 98 16.41 7.99 1.90
CA ALA A 98 16.07 7.74 0.50
C ALA A 98 16.84 8.68 -0.41
N VAL A 99 17.28 8.17 -1.55
CA VAL A 99 17.91 8.97 -2.61
C VAL A 99 17.09 8.79 -3.89
N GLY A 100 17.16 9.75 -4.78
CA GLY A 100 16.43 9.67 -6.05
C GLY A 100 14.99 10.17 -5.97
N ILE A 101 14.67 10.95 -4.96
CA ILE A 101 13.29 11.38 -4.69
C ILE A 101 13.06 12.89 -4.88
N VAL A 102 14.00 13.60 -5.49
CA VAL A 102 13.92 15.07 -5.59
C VAL A 102 12.62 15.54 -6.24
N HIS A 103 12.21 14.90 -7.33
CA HIS A 103 10.98 15.28 -8.04
C HIS A 103 9.73 14.95 -7.25
N GLN A 104 9.71 13.82 -6.55
CA GLN A 104 8.60 13.46 -5.67
C GLN A 104 8.48 14.43 -4.51
N ALA A 105 9.60 14.86 -3.93
CA ALA A 105 9.59 15.81 -2.83
C ALA A 105 8.96 17.14 -3.24
N GLN A 106 9.26 17.63 -4.45
CA GLN A 106 8.66 18.85 -4.98
C GLN A 106 7.14 18.73 -5.14
N GLU A 107 6.69 17.62 -5.72
CA GLU A 107 5.27 17.34 -5.91
C GLU A 107 4.54 17.24 -4.57
N LEU A 108 5.16 16.57 -3.60
CA LEU A 108 4.59 16.40 -2.25
C LEU A 108 4.51 17.73 -1.49
N GLU A 109 5.47 18.64 -1.68
CA GLU A 109 5.39 19.97 -1.09
C GLU A 109 4.15 20.72 -1.58
N GLU A 110 3.84 20.62 -2.87
CA GLU A 110 2.64 21.22 -3.43
C GLU A 110 1.38 20.60 -2.85
N ILE A 111 1.33 19.28 -2.74
CA ILE A 111 0.18 18.58 -2.15
C ILE A 111 -0.03 18.98 -0.69
N LEU A 112 1.05 19.06 0.09
CA LEU A 112 0.97 19.44 1.50
C LEU A 112 0.51 20.89 1.66
N GLU A 113 0.96 21.79 0.81
CA GLU A 113 0.52 23.20 0.83
C GLU A 113 -0.98 23.32 0.52
N GLU A 114 -1.49 22.56 -0.44
CA GLU A 114 -2.92 22.55 -0.78
C GLU A 114 -3.80 22.04 0.37
N ASN A 115 -3.28 21.18 1.21
CA ASN A 115 -4.02 20.57 2.31
C ASN A 115 -3.86 21.32 3.64
N LEU A 116 -3.11 22.38 3.66
CA LEU A 116 -2.98 23.26 4.80
C LEU A 116 -4.02 24.37 4.72
#